data_118b2a1d23567ba0c27277eacc2b7719
#
_entry.id   118b2a1d23567ba0c27277eacc2b7719
#
_cell.length_a   1.000
_cell.length_b   1.000
_cell.length_c   1.000
_cell.angle_alpha   90.00
_cell.angle_beta   90.00
_cell.angle_gamma   90.00
#
_symmetry.space_group_name_H-M   'P 1'
#
loop_
_entity.id
_entity.type
_entity.pdbx_description
1 polymer ?
#
loop_
_entity_poly.entity_id
_entity_poly.type
_entity_poly.pdbx_seq_one_letter_code
_entity_poly.pdbx_strand_id
1 'polypeptide(L)'
;MTAVRQLVETLRARGIISADAPPAPEPLDERPWFLALLLGFAGWLAGIFVLVFLGLVFNPDSTTAILAIGLALSGAAWGMYFADRNAVFVDQLALAFSIAGQLALAWATLKDVNSMLLVAATLFGLQCLVFAVMPNKTARTIAAFFACIAWTFVVRSSLRPGSSADLFFDDNGDAKIPPLGEWTVLVGWLLTWLPLIALLVWLLRTESRWMASNLRAFARPAITGLLLGLALSGIATEPVTMLLFGLQSLGIRFSWYALFPLLSIALAVFAAYCAFGLRSFGLVGVAVFAALVHLARFYYLYGTTLLWKSLIMLVVGVALFAAAAALQARARETA
;
A
#
# COMPACT_ATOMS: atom_id res chain seq x y z
N MET A 1 -39.63 -0.52 0.47
CA MET A 1 -39.21 -1.92 0.78
C MET A 1 -38.45 -2.44 -0.40
N THR A 2 -37.25 -2.92 -0.17
CA THR A 2 -36.33 -3.29 -1.25
C THR A 2 -36.71 -4.62 -1.88
N ALA A 3 -36.44 -4.76 -3.17
CA ALA A 3 -36.68 -5.99 -3.96
C ALA A 3 -36.09 -7.24 -3.27
N VAL A 4 -34.99 -7.10 -2.53
CA VAL A 4 -34.33 -8.19 -1.78
C VAL A 4 -35.20 -8.69 -0.62
N ARG A 5 -35.85 -7.80 0.17
CA ARG A 5 -36.78 -8.24 1.23
C ARG A 5 -37.97 -8.98 0.66
N GLN A 6 -38.57 -8.49 -0.40
CA GLN A 6 -39.66 -9.17 -1.10
C GLN A 6 -39.25 -10.54 -1.63
N LEU A 7 -38.05 -10.65 -2.20
CA LEU A 7 -37.50 -11.92 -2.67
C LEU A 7 -37.31 -12.92 -1.52
N VAL A 8 -36.71 -12.48 -0.41
CA VAL A 8 -36.49 -13.34 0.78
C VAL A 8 -37.82 -13.79 1.38
N GLU A 9 -38.83 -12.91 1.50
CA GLU A 9 -40.16 -13.27 1.97
C GLU A 9 -40.85 -14.26 1.03
N THR A 10 -40.72 -14.08 -0.29
CA THR A 10 -41.26 -15.00 -1.27
C THR A 10 -40.59 -16.38 -1.20
N LEU A 11 -39.28 -16.44 -0.98
CA LEU A 11 -38.55 -17.68 -0.81
C LEU A 11 -38.88 -18.38 0.50
N ARG A 12 -39.15 -17.63 1.59
CA ARG A 12 -39.67 -18.15 2.86
C ARG A 12 -41.06 -18.73 2.69
N ALA A 13 -41.94 -17.99 2.03
CA ALA A 13 -43.31 -18.44 1.77
C ALA A 13 -43.39 -19.72 0.92
N ARG A 14 -42.39 -19.92 0.06
CA ARG A 14 -42.25 -21.15 -0.75
C ARG A 14 -41.53 -22.30 -0.06
N GLY A 15 -41.14 -22.14 1.22
CA GLY A 15 -40.44 -23.17 1.99
C GLY A 15 -39.00 -23.45 1.53
N ILE A 16 -38.41 -22.58 0.65
CA ILE A 16 -37.04 -22.73 0.13
C ILE A 16 -36.02 -22.27 1.19
N ILE A 17 -36.42 -21.30 2.02
CA ILE A 17 -35.61 -20.80 3.15
C ILE A 17 -36.33 -21.18 4.43
N SER A 18 -35.61 -21.78 5.38
CA SER A 18 -36.16 -22.12 6.71
C SER A 18 -36.72 -20.88 7.41
N ALA A 19 -37.82 -21.05 8.18
CA ALA A 19 -38.40 -20.00 9.02
C ALA A 19 -37.37 -19.43 10.02
N ASP A 20 -36.46 -20.28 10.51
CA ASP A 20 -35.41 -19.93 11.47
C ASP A 20 -34.16 -19.35 10.81
N ALA A 21 -34.16 -19.16 9.47
CA ALA A 21 -33.02 -18.53 8.79
C ALA A 21 -32.80 -17.10 9.35
N PRO A 22 -31.55 -16.71 9.59
CA PRO A 22 -31.26 -15.38 10.10
C PRO A 22 -31.89 -14.30 9.21
N PRO A 23 -32.34 -13.17 9.80
CA PRO A 23 -32.93 -12.09 9.03
C PRO A 23 -32.05 -11.70 7.88
N ALA A 24 -32.66 -11.36 6.75
CA ALA A 24 -31.91 -10.89 5.58
C ALA A 24 -30.94 -9.79 6.02
N PRO A 25 -29.67 -9.82 5.55
CA PRO A 25 -28.73 -8.76 5.86
C PRO A 25 -29.37 -7.42 5.52
N GLU A 26 -29.25 -6.46 6.43
CA GLU A 26 -29.75 -5.11 6.20
C GLU A 26 -29.29 -4.64 4.82
N PRO A 27 -30.16 -3.97 4.06
CA PRO A 27 -29.81 -3.51 2.73
C PRO A 27 -28.53 -2.69 2.84
N LEU A 28 -27.50 -3.11 2.11
CA LEU A 28 -26.30 -2.31 1.91
C LEU A 28 -26.75 -0.90 1.54
N ASP A 29 -26.25 0.07 2.26
CA ASP A 29 -26.56 1.50 2.12
C ASP A 29 -26.79 1.84 0.65
N GLU A 30 -28.04 2.09 0.24
CA GLU A 30 -28.42 2.35 -1.16
C GLU A 30 -27.96 3.74 -1.64
N ARG A 31 -26.97 4.31 -0.94
CA ARG A 31 -26.40 5.61 -1.33
C ARG A 31 -25.76 5.46 -2.71
N PRO A 32 -26.07 6.38 -3.65
CA PRO A 32 -25.42 6.39 -4.93
C PRO A 32 -23.90 6.49 -4.75
N TRP A 33 -23.15 5.71 -5.51
CA TRP A 33 -21.68 5.65 -5.41
C TRP A 33 -21.00 7.05 -5.52
N PHE A 34 -21.59 7.96 -6.30
CA PHE A 34 -21.08 9.32 -6.45
C PHE A 34 -21.24 10.15 -5.16
N LEU A 35 -22.29 9.90 -4.36
CA LEU A 35 -22.47 10.56 -3.08
C LEU A 35 -21.42 10.09 -2.07
N ALA A 36 -21.13 8.80 -2.04
CA ALA A 36 -20.04 8.26 -1.21
C ALA A 36 -18.67 8.84 -1.62
N LEU A 37 -18.44 9.01 -2.91
CA LEU A 37 -17.22 9.63 -3.43
C LEU A 37 -17.13 11.12 -3.07
N LEU A 38 -18.22 11.86 -3.21
CA LEU A 38 -18.29 13.29 -2.83
C LEU A 38 -18.05 13.49 -1.33
N LEU A 39 -18.72 12.70 -0.50
CA LEU A 39 -18.54 12.76 0.96
C LEU A 39 -17.12 12.35 1.37
N GLY A 40 -16.55 11.36 0.69
CA GLY A 40 -15.15 10.96 0.89
C GLY A 40 -14.19 12.10 0.56
N PHE A 41 -14.36 12.72 -0.59
CA PHE A 41 -13.55 13.89 -1.00
C PHE A 41 -13.71 15.06 -0.03
N ALA A 42 -14.93 15.36 0.41
CA ALA A 42 -15.19 16.40 1.40
C ALA A 42 -14.49 16.11 2.73
N GLY A 43 -14.47 14.85 3.20
CA GLY A 43 -13.75 14.44 4.40
C GLY A 43 -12.24 14.65 4.29
N TRP A 44 -11.63 14.29 3.16
CA TRP A 44 -10.22 14.56 2.89
C TRP A 44 -9.90 16.06 2.83
N LEU A 45 -10.75 16.85 2.14
CA LEU A 45 -10.58 18.29 2.05
C LEU A 45 -10.66 18.95 3.42
N ALA A 46 -11.65 18.57 4.25
CA ALA A 46 -11.75 19.02 5.63
C ALA A 46 -10.51 18.66 6.45
N GLY A 47 -9.97 17.45 6.30
CA GLY A 47 -8.73 17.02 6.93
C GLY A 47 -7.54 17.92 6.55
N ILE A 48 -7.39 18.23 5.28
CA ILE A 48 -6.34 19.14 4.77
C ILE A 48 -6.49 20.54 5.38
N PHE A 49 -7.71 21.08 5.41
CA PHE A 49 -7.95 22.41 6.02
C PHE A 49 -7.60 22.42 7.52
N VAL A 50 -7.94 21.37 8.27
CA VAL A 50 -7.56 21.26 9.68
C VAL A 50 -6.05 21.21 9.83
N LEU A 51 -5.33 20.47 8.97
CA LEU A 51 -3.86 20.45 9.02
C LEU A 51 -3.23 21.81 8.74
N VAL A 52 -3.69 22.50 7.70
CA VAL A 52 -3.23 23.84 7.35
C VAL A 52 -3.51 24.80 8.51
N PHE A 53 -4.72 24.74 9.08
CA PHE A 53 -5.08 25.55 10.24
C PHE A 53 -4.17 25.30 11.44
N LEU A 54 -3.94 24.03 11.80
CA LEU A 54 -3.04 23.67 12.90
C LEU A 54 -1.60 24.14 12.63
N GLY A 55 -1.11 24.01 11.40
CA GLY A 55 0.20 24.49 11.00
C GLY A 55 0.34 26.01 11.12
N LEU A 56 -0.67 26.76 10.68
CA LEU A 56 -0.66 28.24 10.71
C LEU A 56 -0.84 28.80 12.12
N VAL A 57 -1.73 28.20 12.92
CA VAL A 57 -2.07 28.72 14.25
C VAL A 57 -0.99 28.37 15.28
N PHE A 58 -0.53 27.15 15.26
CA PHE A 58 0.42 26.67 16.26
C PHE A 58 1.88 26.85 15.84
N ASN A 59 2.14 27.00 14.52
CA ASN A 59 3.50 27.14 13.95
C ASN A 59 4.54 26.31 14.75
N PRO A 60 4.42 24.96 14.78
CA PRO A 60 5.12 24.14 15.74
C PRO A 60 6.61 24.06 15.41
N ASP A 61 7.40 24.92 16.03
CA ASP A 61 8.87 24.92 15.88
C ASP A 61 9.52 23.78 16.68
N SER A 62 8.86 23.32 17.74
CA SER A 62 9.41 22.28 18.61
C SER A 62 8.90 20.90 18.20
N THR A 63 9.79 19.91 18.22
CA THR A 63 9.46 18.49 17.98
C THR A 63 8.38 17.99 18.93
N THR A 64 8.42 18.44 20.19
CA THR A 64 7.40 18.09 21.19
C THR A 64 6.00 18.54 20.78
N ALA A 65 5.86 19.76 20.22
CA ALA A 65 4.58 20.26 19.75
C ALA A 65 4.08 19.44 18.52
N ILE A 66 4.97 19.10 17.61
CA ILE A 66 4.64 18.25 16.44
C ILE A 66 4.18 16.86 16.89
N LEU A 67 4.88 16.26 17.86
CA LEU A 67 4.48 14.98 18.46
C LEU A 67 3.11 15.06 19.12
N ALA A 68 2.85 16.12 19.92
CA ALA A 68 1.56 16.31 20.57
C ALA A 68 0.42 16.44 19.55
N ILE A 69 0.61 17.22 18.48
CA ILE A 69 -0.35 17.34 17.38
C ILE A 69 -0.57 15.98 16.70
N GLY A 70 0.50 15.24 16.39
CA GLY A 70 0.42 13.92 15.77
C GLY A 70 -0.36 12.92 16.62
N LEU A 71 -0.11 12.89 17.92
CA LEU A 71 -0.85 12.05 18.87
C LEU A 71 -2.31 12.48 19.00
N ALA A 72 -2.59 13.78 19.09
CA ALA A 72 -3.94 14.31 19.19
C ALA A 72 -4.77 13.98 17.95
N LEU A 73 -4.21 14.16 16.74
CA LEU A 73 -4.88 13.80 15.48
C LEU A 73 -5.13 12.28 15.37
N SER A 74 -4.15 11.47 15.76
CA SER A 74 -4.30 10.00 15.75
C SER A 74 -5.36 9.55 16.76
N GLY A 75 -5.39 10.15 17.95
CA GLY A 75 -6.40 9.92 18.98
C GLY A 75 -7.81 10.37 18.55
N ALA A 76 -7.92 11.55 17.93
CA ALA A 76 -9.18 12.05 17.38
C ALA A 76 -9.70 11.11 16.26
N ALA A 77 -8.83 10.66 15.36
CA ALA A 77 -9.18 9.67 14.33
C ALA A 77 -9.74 8.38 14.95
N TRP A 78 -9.06 7.86 15.97
CA TRP A 78 -9.50 6.65 16.68
C TRP A 78 -10.87 6.87 17.35
N GLY A 79 -11.09 8.01 18.02
CA GLY A 79 -12.37 8.36 18.63
C GLY A 79 -13.50 8.49 17.62
N MET A 80 -13.25 9.11 16.45
CA MET A 80 -14.24 9.26 15.37
C MET A 80 -14.74 7.92 14.84
N TYR A 81 -13.89 6.88 14.75
CA TYR A 81 -14.30 5.55 14.32
C TYR A 81 -15.30 4.87 15.27
N PHE A 82 -15.38 5.32 16.52
CA PHE A 82 -16.38 4.82 17.50
C PHE A 82 -17.63 5.69 17.57
N ALA A 83 -17.55 6.96 17.16
CA ALA A 83 -18.67 7.89 17.28
C ALA A 83 -19.81 7.57 16.31
N ASP A 84 -19.51 7.34 15.04
CA ASP A 84 -20.51 6.96 14.03
C ASP A 84 -19.90 6.06 12.96
N ARG A 85 -20.24 4.77 13.02
CA ARG A 85 -19.73 3.76 12.08
C ARG A 85 -20.39 3.79 10.69
N ASN A 86 -21.49 4.53 10.54
CA ASN A 86 -22.29 4.56 9.31
C ASN A 86 -22.09 5.84 8.50
N ALA A 87 -21.41 6.86 9.06
CA ALA A 87 -21.19 8.12 8.39
C ALA A 87 -19.94 8.08 7.51
N VAL A 88 -20.12 7.97 6.18
CA VAL A 88 -19.02 7.95 5.20
C VAL A 88 -18.09 9.16 5.36
N PHE A 89 -18.67 10.34 5.61
CA PHE A 89 -17.88 11.57 5.83
C PHE A 89 -16.97 11.45 7.05
N VAL A 90 -17.49 10.97 8.18
CA VAL A 90 -16.73 10.80 9.45
C VAL A 90 -15.63 9.76 9.26
N ASP A 91 -15.89 8.67 8.56
CA ASP A 91 -14.93 7.62 8.25
C ASP A 91 -13.75 8.17 7.42
N GLN A 92 -14.03 8.99 6.41
CA GLN A 92 -12.99 9.58 5.55
C GLN A 92 -12.22 10.70 6.27
N LEU A 93 -12.90 11.49 7.10
CA LEU A 93 -12.26 12.51 7.93
C LEU A 93 -11.34 11.87 8.97
N ALA A 94 -11.80 10.79 9.62
CA ALA A 94 -10.99 10.03 10.55
C ALA A 94 -9.76 9.40 9.87
N LEU A 95 -9.92 8.92 8.64
CA LEU A 95 -8.80 8.41 7.84
C LEU A 95 -7.80 9.52 7.53
N ALA A 96 -8.27 10.70 7.11
CA ALA A 96 -7.42 11.86 6.84
C ALA A 96 -6.65 12.29 8.10
N PHE A 97 -7.31 12.34 9.26
CA PHE A 97 -6.67 12.66 10.55
C PHE A 97 -5.66 11.59 10.98
N SER A 98 -5.98 10.33 10.77
CA SER A 98 -5.04 9.22 11.04
C SER A 98 -3.76 9.35 10.23
N ILE A 99 -3.86 9.60 8.92
CA ILE A 99 -2.70 9.77 8.04
C ILE A 99 -1.92 11.03 8.41
N ALA A 100 -2.63 12.12 8.68
CA ALA A 100 -2.03 13.37 9.11
C ALA A 100 -1.25 13.25 10.43
N GLY A 101 -1.86 12.56 11.39
CA GLY A 101 -1.20 12.26 12.66
C GLY A 101 0.07 11.44 12.48
N GLN A 102 0.00 10.39 11.64
CA GLN A 102 1.17 9.57 11.32
C GLN A 102 2.27 10.35 10.60
N LEU A 103 1.92 11.26 9.68
CA LEU A 103 2.89 12.12 9.00
C LEU A 103 3.54 13.10 9.96
N ALA A 104 2.79 13.67 10.91
CA ALA A 104 3.35 14.54 11.95
C ALA A 104 4.33 13.77 12.86
N LEU A 105 3.95 12.54 13.27
CA LEU A 105 4.84 11.67 14.05
C LEU A 105 6.11 11.30 13.26
N ALA A 106 5.97 11.01 11.97
CA ALA A 106 7.08 10.72 11.08
C ALA A 106 8.02 11.94 10.96
N TRP A 107 7.44 13.12 10.75
CA TRP A 107 8.21 14.36 10.65
C TRP A 107 8.97 14.69 11.95
N ALA A 108 8.33 14.53 13.10
CA ALA A 108 8.97 14.72 14.39
C ALA A 108 10.17 13.79 14.59
N THR A 109 10.03 12.51 14.21
CA THR A 109 11.15 11.55 14.30
C THR A 109 12.27 11.88 13.33
N LEU A 110 11.97 12.33 12.10
CA LEU A 110 12.96 12.76 11.12
C LEU A 110 13.75 13.99 11.58
N LYS A 111 13.10 14.91 12.31
CA LYS A 111 13.74 16.15 12.77
C LYS A 111 14.78 15.91 13.86
N ASP A 112 14.53 14.99 14.79
CA ASP A 112 15.37 14.78 15.96
C ASP A 112 16.34 13.60 15.86
N VAL A 113 16.07 12.65 14.96
CA VAL A 113 16.84 11.43 14.84
C VAL A 113 17.76 11.47 13.64
N ASN A 114 19.06 11.54 13.87
CA ASN A 114 20.07 11.56 12.81
C ASN A 114 20.33 10.17 12.16
N SER A 115 19.66 9.12 12.63
CA SER A 115 19.81 7.78 12.09
C SER A 115 18.59 7.39 11.25
N MET A 116 18.76 7.26 9.94
CA MET A 116 17.69 6.86 9.03
C MET A 116 17.15 5.46 9.33
N LEU A 117 18.02 4.57 9.83
CA LEU A 117 17.60 3.23 10.26
C LEU A 117 16.62 3.31 11.43
N LEU A 118 16.91 4.15 12.42
CA LEU A 118 16.05 4.32 13.59
C LEU A 118 14.72 4.97 13.20
N VAL A 119 14.74 5.97 12.32
CA VAL A 119 13.52 6.58 11.77
C VAL A 119 12.67 5.53 11.06
N ALA A 120 13.26 4.76 10.14
CA ALA A 120 12.56 3.73 9.39
C ALA A 120 11.98 2.64 10.30
N ALA A 121 12.75 2.20 11.31
CA ALA A 121 12.29 1.22 12.29
C ALA A 121 11.13 1.74 13.15
N THR A 122 11.21 3.00 13.56
CA THR A 122 10.12 3.68 14.32
C THR A 122 8.86 3.78 13.47
N LEU A 123 8.98 4.17 12.19
CA LEU A 123 7.85 4.22 11.27
C LEU A 123 7.25 2.83 11.02
N PHE A 124 8.08 1.81 10.87
CA PHE A 124 7.60 0.43 10.75
C PHE A 124 6.81 0.00 12.00
N GLY A 125 7.37 0.25 13.19
CA GLY A 125 6.68 -0.03 14.45
C GLY A 125 5.37 0.73 14.61
N LEU A 126 5.34 2.02 14.23
CA LEU A 126 4.14 2.84 14.21
C LEU A 126 3.06 2.24 13.30
N GLN A 127 3.42 1.82 12.09
CA GLN A 127 2.46 1.23 11.16
C GLN A 127 1.91 -0.12 11.68
N CYS A 128 2.75 -0.94 12.30
CA CYS A 128 2.31 -2.18 12.96
C CYS A 128 1.34 -1.88 14.11
N LEU A 129 1.60 -0.84 14.91
CA LEU A 129 0.72 -0.40 15.99
C LEU A 129 -0.63 0.10 15.45
N VAL A 130 -0.61 0.97 14.43
CA VAL A 130 -1.82 1.49 13.77
C VAL A 130 -2.63 0.34 13.20
N PHE A 131 -2.00 -0.63 12.53
CA PHE A 131 -2.67 -1.81 12.01
C PHE A 131 -3.38 -2.61 13.11
N ALA A 132 -2.75 -2.77 14.27
CA ALA A 132 -3.31 -3.52 15.40
C ALA A 132 -4.48 -2.77 16.09
N VAL A 133 -4.34 -1.46 16.30
CA VAL A 133 -5.24 -0.66 17.13
C VAL A 133 -6.44 -0.10 16.36
N MET A 134 -6.25 0.34 15.10
CA MET A 134 -7.31 1.01 14.35
C MET A 134 -8.45 0.04 14.00
N PRO A 135 -9.71 0.38 14.28
CA PRO A 135 -10.85 -0.53 14.04
C PRO A 135 -11.27 -0.58 12.57
N ASN A 136 -10.99 0.47 11.78
CA ASN A 136 -11.42 0.59 10.38
C ASN A 136 -10.56 -0.28 9.45
N LYS A 137 -11.23 -1.03 8.54
CA LYS A 137 -10.57 -1.92 7.57
C LYS A 137 -9.67 -1.16 6.61
N THR A 138 -10.09 0.03 6.15
CA THR A 138 -9.32 0.87 5.22
C THR A 138 -8.06 1.39 5.89
N ALA A 139 -8.15 1.88 7.14
CA ALA A 139 -7.01 2.34 7.91
C ALA A 139 -5.99 1.21 8.12
N ARG A 140 -6.45 -0.01 8.44
CA ARG A 140 -5.59 -1.19 8.56
C ARG A 140 -4.90 -1.54 7.22
N THR A 141 -5.64 -1.50 6.12
CA THR A 141 -5.05 -1.76 4.79
C THR A 141 -3.95 -0.77 4.46
N ILE A 142 -4.18 0.51 4.72
CA ILE A 142 -3.21 1.58 4.50
C ILE A 142 -2.00 1.41 5.43
N ALA A 143 -2.23 1.08 6.71
CA ALA A 143 -1.15 0.82 7.65
C ALA A 143 -0.29 -0.39 7.22
N ALA A 144 -0.91 -1.48 6.76
CA ALA A 144 -0.17 -2.63 6.24
C ALA A 144 0.65 -2.27 4.98
N PHE A 145 0.09 -1.45 4.09
CA PHE A 145 0.81 -0.93 2.93
C PHE A 145 2.01 -0.07 3.33
N PHE A 146 1.83 0.91 4.22
CA PHE A 146 2.93 1.74 4.69
C PHE A 146 3.95 0.96 5.54
N ALA A 147 3.53 -0.10 6.23
CA ALA A 147 4.46 -1.02 6.89
C ALA A 147 5.40 -1.69 5.88
N CYS A 148 4.90 -2.10 4.71
CA CYS A 148 5.76 -2.64 3.64
C CYS A 148 6.77 -1.60 3.16
N ILE A 149 6.34 -0.35 2.96
CA ILE A 149 7.23 0.74 2.55
C ILE A 149 8.29 1.00 3.64
N ALA A 150 7.86 1.12 4.90
CA ALA A 150 8.77 1.35 6.02
C ALA A 150 9.78 0.19 6.17
N TRP A 151 9.35 -1.06 5.97
CA TRP A 151 10.23 -2.22 5.94
C TRP A 151 11.33 -2.11 4.87
N THR A 152 10.96 -1.68 3.64
CA THR A 152 11.97 -1.50 2.58
C THR A 152 12.98 -0.42 2.94
N PHE A 153 12.55 0.65 3.64
CA PHE A 153 13.47 1.66 4.17
C PHE A 153 14.35 1.13 5.31
N VAL A 154 13.84 0.27 6.19
CA VAL A 154 14.63 -0.41 7.23
C VAL A 154 15.75 -1.21 6.58
N VAL A 155 15.43 -2.08 5.63
CA VAL A 155 16.43 -2.89 4.91
C VAL A 155 17.46 -2.01 4.22
N ARG A 156 17.01 -0.99 3.49
CA ARG A 156 17.89 -0.07 2.78
C ARG A 156 18.85 0.66 3.72
N SER A 157 18.32 1.21 4.82
CA SER A 157 19.13 1.94 5.78
C SER A 157 20.08 1.05 6.58
N SER A 158 19.75 -0.24 6.71
CA SER A 158 20.66 -1.26 7.30
C SER A 158 21.86 -1.54 6.40
N LEU A 159 21.63 -1.57 5.08
CA LEU A 159 22.69 -1.83 4.09
C LEU A 159 23.53 -0.59 3.80
N ARG A 160 22.99 0.57 4.08
CA ARG A 160 23.63 1.87 3.87
C ARG A 160 23.42 2.74 5.10
N PRO A 161 24.18 2.50 6.18
CA PRO A 161 24.12 3.39 7.34
C PRO A 161 24.60 4.79 6.94
N GLY A 162 23.75 5.76 7.14
CA GLY A 162 24.01 7.17 6.85
C GLY A 162 23.05 8.07 7.62
N SER A 163 23.32 9.36 7.58
CA SER A 163 22.45 10.40 8.14
C SER A 163 21.19 10.54 7.29
N SER A 164 20.09 10.99 7.90
CA SER A 164 18.87 11.36 7.18
C SER A 164 19.12 12.49 6.17
N ALA A 165 20.06 13.39 6.46
CA ALA A 165 20.47 14.48 5.59
C ALA A 165 21.15 13.96 4.30
N ASP A 166 21.97 12.91 4.39
CA ASP A 166 22.71 12.34 3.25
C ASP A 166 21.80 11.72 2.18
N LEU A 167 20.52 11.49 2.50
CA LEU A 167 19.54 10.93 1.59
C LEU A 167 18.78 11.97 0.77
N PHE A 168 18.66 13.20 1.30
CA PHE A 168 17.81 14.22 0.72
C PHE A 168 18.57 15.41 0.13
N PHE A 169 19.75 15.73 0.67
CA PHE A 169 20.47 16.93 0.29
C PHE A 169 21.98 16.67 0.35
N ASP A 170 22.62 16.59 -0.80
CA ASP A 170 24.05 16.86 -0.87
C ASP A 170 24.22 18.34 -1.21
N ASP A 171 25.01 19.05 -0.40
CA ASP A 171 25.23 20.49 -0.50
C ASP A 171 25.84 20.94 -1.85
N ASN A 172 26.31 20.00 -2.67
CA ASN A 172 26.96 20.28 -3.95
C ASN A 172 26.23 19.77 -5.20
N GLY A 173 25.04 19.18 -5.06
CA GLY A 173 24.26 18.69 -6.21
C GLY A 173 24.83 17.45 -6.91
N ASP A 174 26.02 17.00 -6.53
CA ASP A 174 26.70 15.81 -7.04
C ASP A 174 26.66 14.71 -5.97
N ALA A 175 25.54 14.05 -5.82
CA ALA A 175 25.46 12.86 -4.97
C ALA A 175 26.32 11.74 -5.56
N LYS A 176 27.61 11.77 -5.32
CA LYS A 176 28.51 10.62 -5.49
C LYS A 176 28.20 9.59 -4.42
N ILE A 177 27.00 9.05 -4.48
CA ILE A 177 26.64 7.90 -3.67
C ILE A 177 27.47 6.74 -4.19
N PRO A 178 28.44 6.21 -3.44
CA PRO A 178 29.27 5.12 -3.92
C PRO A 178 28.36 3.93 -4.27
N PRO A 179 28.56 3.26 -5.40
CA PRO A 179 27.73 2.13 -5.81
C PRO A 179 27.84 1.03 -4.76
N LEU A 180 26.69 0.45 -4.39
CA LEU A 180 26.66 -0.74 -3.54
C LEU A 180 27.28 -1.91 -4.31
N GLY A 181 28.02 -2.75 -3.61
CA GLY A 181 28.52 -4.01 -4.19
C GLY A 181 27.37 -4.91 -4.63
N GLU A 182 27.58 -5.70 -5.67
CA GLU A 182 26.56 -6.55 -6.28
C GLU A 182 25.86 -7.46 -5.30
N TRP A 183 26.61 -8.13 -4.45
CA TRP A 183 26.08 -9.00 -3.40
C TRP A 183 25.23 -8.25 -2.39
N THR A 184 25.61 -7.03 -2.02
CA THR A 184 24.84 -6.20 -1.09
C THR A 184 23.48 -5.84 -1.67
N VAL A 185 23.42 -5.53 -2.98
CA VAL A 185 22.18 -5.25 -3.68
C VAL A 185 21.29 -6.49 -3.73
N LEU A 186 21.86 -7.66 -4.07
CA LEU A 186 21.12 -8.93 -4.09
C LEU A 186 20.55 -9.26 -2.70
N VAL A 187 21.36 -9.16 -1.66
CA VAL A 187 20.94 -9.39 -0.27
C VAL A 187 19.83 -8.40 0.12
N GLY A 188 19.98 -7.13 -0.24
CA GLY A 188 18.94 -6.11 0.00
C GLY A 188 17.60 -6.45 -0.67
N TRP A 189 17.65 -6.92 -1.89
CA TRP A 189 16.47 -7.39 -2.62
C TRP A 189 15.80 -8.57 -1.93
N LEU A 190 16.57 -9.59 -1.58
CA LEU A 190 16.06 -10.76 -0.91
C LEU A 190 15.45 -10.40 0.46
N LEU A 191 16.14 -9.57 1.25
CA LEU A 191 15.63 -9.13 2.56
C LEU A 191 14.39 -8.26 2.45
N THR A 192 14.26 -7.47 1.39
CA THR A 192 13.07 -6.62 1.17
C THR A 192 11.85 -7.47 0.80
N TRP A 193 11.98 -8.38 -0.16
CA TRP A 193 10.82 -9.04 -0.77
C TRP A 193 10.48 -10.40 -0.19
N LEU A 194 11.47 -11.20 0.18
CA LEU A 194 11.27 -12.55 0.64
C LEU A 194 10.39 -12.64 1.90
N PRO A 195 10.61 -11.82 2.95
CA PRO A 195 9.74 -11.82 4.12
C PRO A 195 8.29 -11.41 3.79
N LEU A 196 8.11 -10.42 2.92
CA LEU A 196 6.78 -9.95 2.53
C LEU A 196 6.02 -10.99 1.71
N ILE A 197 6.70 -11.65 0.76
CA ILE A 197 6.13 -12.76 -0.03
C ILE A 197 5.80 -13.94 0.88
N ALA A 198 6.71 -14.31 1.78
CA ALA A 198 6.50 -15.42 2.72
C ALA A 198 5.30 -15.14 3.63
N LEU A 199 5.19 -13.92 4.16
CA LEU A 199 4.05 -13.48 4.97
C LEU A 199 2.74 -13.51 4.16
N LEU A 200 2.75 -13.02 2.92
CA LEU A 200 1.58 -13.06 2.05
C LEU A 200 1.13 -14.48 1.77
N VAL A 201 2.06 -15.36 1.37
CA VAL A 201 1.75 -16.78 1.10
C VAL A 201 1.22 -17.49 2.36
N TRP A 202 1.79 -17.20 3.52
CA TRP A 202 1.30 -17.72 4.79
C TRP A 202 -0.13 -17.22 5.09
N LEU A 203 -0.40 -15.93 4.93
CA LEU A 203 -1.74 -15.38 5.12
C LEU A 203 -2.76 -15.95 4.13
N LEU A 204 -2.42 -16.09 2.87
CA LEU A 204 -3.30 -16.69 1.86
C LEU A 204 -3.62 -18.16 2.17
N ARG A 205 -2.63 -18.94 2.64
CA ARG A 205 -2.84 -20.33 3.05
C ARG A 205 -3.67 -20.49 4.32
N THR A 206 -3.62 -19.51 5.20
CA THR A 206 -4.32 -19.52 6.48
C THR A 206 -5.58 -18.67 6.49
N GLU A 207 -5.95 -18.05 5.38
CA GLU A 207 -7.08 -17.11 5.29
C GLU A 207 -8.37 -17.73 5.84
N SER A 208 -8.70 -18.96 5.47
CA SER A 208 -9.90 -19.66 5.93
C SER A 208 -9.96 -19.80 7.47
N ARG A 209 -8.82 -20.08 8.11
CA ARG A 209 -8.71 -20.17 9.57
C ARG A 209 -8.92 -18.82 10.24
N TRP A 210 -8.32 -17.77 9.68
CA TRP A 210 -8.45 -16.40 10.19
C TRP A 210 -9.88 -15.88 10.02
N MET A 211 -10.52 -16.19 8.88
CA MET A 211 -11.90 -15.80 8.61
C MET A 211 -12.90 -16.48 9.55
N ALA A 212 -12.59 -17.67 10.06
CA ALA A 212 -13.40 -18.39 11.04
C ALA A 212 -13.13 -17.95 12.50
N SER A 213 -12.11 -17.13 12.74
CA SER A 213 -11.69 -16.68 14.07
C SER A 213 -12.00 -15.21 14.32
N ASN A 214 -11.75 -14.74 15.55
CA ASN A 214 -11.81 -13.33 15.91
C ASN A 214 -10.83 -12.44 15.13
N LEU A 215 -9.90 -13.04 14.40
CA LEU A 215 -8.91 -12.35 13.58
C LEU A 215 -9.43 -11.99 12.17
N ARG A 216 -10.68 -12.28 11.85
CA ARG A 216 -11.34 -11.94 10.59
C ARG A 216 -11.14 -10.47 10.17
N ALA A 217 -11.17 -9.55 11.14
CA ALA A 217 -11.02 -8.11 10.90
C ALA A 217 -9.61 -7.71 10.46
N PHE A 218 -8.61 -8.58 10.60
CA PHE A 218 -7.21 -8.34 10.26
C PHE A 218 -6.79 -9.02 8.95
N ALA A 219 -7.35 -10.20 8.63
CA ALA A 219 -6.89 -11.02 7.52
C ALA A 219 -6.95 -10.31 6.17
N ARG A 220 -8.14 -9.83 5.78
CA ARG A 220 -8.32 -9.15 4.48
C ARG A 220 -7.53 -7.84 4.37
N PRO A 221 -7.54 -6.92 5.36
CA PRO A 221 -6.69 -5.73 5.33
C PRO A 221 -5.21 -6.04 5.21
N ALA A 222 -4.69 -7.06 5.92
CA ALA A 222 -3.30 -7.46 5.83
C ALA A 222 -2.94 -7.96 4.42
N ILE A 223 -3.72 -8.87 3.85
CA ILE A 223 -3.51 -9.40 2.50
C ILE A 223 -3.56 -8.26 1.47
N THR A 224 -4.56 -7.39 1.54
CA THR A 224 -4.73 -6.28 0.60
C THR A 224 -3.57 -5.29 0.71
N GLY A 225 -3.17 -4.91 1.94
CA GLY A 225 -2.05 -4.01 2.17
C GLY A 225 -0.72 -4.57 1.70
N LEU A 226 -0.46 -5.88 1.93
CA LEU A 226 0.71 -6.57 1.41
C LEU A 226 0.74 -6.62 -0.12
N LEU A 227 -0.39 -6.91 -0.77
CA LEU A 227 -0.47 -6.93 -2.23
C LEU A 227 -0.22 -5.53 -2.83
N LEU A 228 -0.77 -4.48 -2.22
CA LEU A 228 -0.46 -3.10 -2.59
C LEU A 228 1.03 -2.78 -2.37
N GLY A 229 1.58 -3.21 -1.25
CA GLY A 229 2.99 -3.06 -0.93
C GLY A 229 3.89 -3.74 -1.97
N LEU A 230 3.62 -4.99 -2.31
CA LEU A 230 4.37 -5.72 -3.33
C LEU A 230 4.23 -5.08 -4.71
N ALA A 231 3.05 -4.58 -5.08
CA ALA A 231 2.84 -3.95 -6.38
C ALA A 231 3.52 -2.58 -6.49
N LEU A 232 3.41 -1.74 -5.46
CA LEU A 232 3.77 -0.31 -5.53
C LEU A 232 5.11 0.03 -4.87
N SER A 233 5.58 -0.74 -3.89
CA SER A 233 6.80 -0.40 -3.15
C SER A 233 8.06 -0.41 -4.02
N GLY A 234 8.12 -1.25 -5.06
CA GLY A 234 9.19 -1.20 -6.05
C GLY A 234 9.29 0.15 -6.79
N ILE A 235 8.24 0.93 -6.88
CA ILE A 235 8.24 2.27 -7.45
C ILE A 235 8.91 3.27 -6.48
N ALA A 236 8.54 3.19 -5.21
CA ALA A 236 8.96 4.15 -4.20
C ALA A 236 10.31 3.81 -3.54
N THR A 237 10.63 2.54 -3.43
CA THR A 237 11.66 2.07 -2.50
C THR A 237 12.62 1.03 -3.08
N GLU A 238 12.76 0.97 -4.40
CA GLU A 238 13.73 0.06 -4.99
C GLU A 238 15.13 0.31 -4.38
N PRO A 239 15.83 -0.73 -3.87
CA PRO A 239 17.08 -0.55 -3.13
C PRO A 239 18.19 0.12 -3.95
N VAL A 240 18.11 0.03 -5.27
CA VAL A 240 19.15 0.50 -6.21
C VAL A 240 18.87 1.90 -6.71
N THR A 241 17.60 2.27 -6.91
CA THR A 241 17.23 3.56 -7.50
C THR A 241 16.09 4.20 -6.71
N MET A 242 16.22 5.48 -6.36
CA MET A 242 15.12 6.28 -5.83
C MET A 242 14.36 6.95 -6.95
N LEU A 243 13.09 6.61 -7.12
CA LEU A 243 12.26 7.17 -8.19
C LEU A 243 11.90 8.63 -7.95
N LEU A 244 11.75 9.04 -6.70
CA LEU A 244 11.26 10.36 -6.34
C LEU A 244 12.34 11.43 -6.20
N PHE A 245 13.62 11.08 -6.09
CA PHE A 245 14.68 12.00 -5.75
C PHE A 245 15.88 11.86 -6.70
N GLY A 246 15.73 12.40 -7.89
CA GLY A 246 16.84 12.62 -8.79
C GLY A 246 17.36 11.35 -9.46
N LEU A 247 16.81 11.07 -10.58
CA LEU A 247 17.31 10.13 -11.58
C LEU A 247 18.56 10.68 -12.25
N GLN A 248 19.59 10.95 -11.49
CA GLN A 248 20.88 11.05 -12.13
C GLN A 248 21.26 9.62 -12.50
N SER A 249 21.34 9.41 -13.80
CA SER A 249 21.92 8.27 -14.42
C SER A 249 23.24 7.94 -13.72
N LEU A 250 23.16 7.07 -12.71
CA LEU A 250 24.30 6.26 -12.41
C LEU A 250 24.65 5.67 -13.74
N GLY A 251 25.81 5.95 -14.30
CA GLY A 251 26.29 5.42 -15.57
C GLY A 251 26.44 3.90 -15.49
N ILE A 252 25.33 3.24 -15.25
CA ILE A 252 25.21 1.80 -15.09
C ILE A 252 25.38 1.25 -16.50
N ARG A 253 26.61 0.94 -16.84
CA ARG A 253 26.92 0.06 -17.95
C ARG A 253 26.12 -1.23 -17.71
N PHE A 254 25.56 -1.77 -18.76
CA PHE A 254 24.74 -2.98 -18.79
C PHE A 254 25.37 -4.07 -17.89
N SER A 255 24.85 -4.15 -16.68
CA SER A 255 25.21 -5.14 -15.68
C SER A 255 23.92 -5.88 -15.35
N TRP A 256 24.02 -7.07 -14.78
CA TRP A 256 22.86 -7.88 -14.38
C TRP A 256 21.87 -7.13 -13.43
N TYR A 257 22.28 -6.04 -12.81
CA TYR A 257 21.38 -5.08 -12.10
C TYR A 257 20.24 -4.55 -12.97
N ALA A 258 20.43 -4.53 -14.27
CA ALA A 258 19.38 -4.21 -15.22
C ALA A 258 18.16 -5.14 -15.11
N LEU A 259 18.31 -6.31 -14.51
CA LEU A 259 17.23 -7.27 -14.34
C LEU A 259 16.34 -6.98 -13.13
N PHE A 260 16.79 -6.20 -12.15
CA PHE A 260 16.00 -5.93 -10.96
C PHE A 260 14.65 -5.22 -11.23
N PRO A 261 14.53 -4.23 -12.12
CA PRO A 261 13.22 -3.69 -12.49
C PRO A 261 12.28 -4.74 -13.08
N LEU A 262 12.79 -5.77 -13.75
CA LEU A 262 11.96 -6.88 -14.23
C LEU A 262 11.36 -7.69 -13.08
N LEU A 263 12.07 -7.81 -11.96
CA LEU A 263 11.54 -8.43 -10.74
C LEU A 263 10.39 -7.59 -10.16
N SER A 264 10.47 -6.26 -10.19
CA SER A 264 9.36 -5.39 -9.75
C SER A 264 8.12 -5.58 -10.62
N ILE A 265 8.30 -5.74 -11.94
CA ILE A 265 7.21 -6.09 -12.87
C ILE A 265 6.63 -7.46 -12.50
N ALA A 266 7.48 -8.47 -12.27
CA ALA A 266 7.04 -9.81 -11.90
C ALA A 266 6.26 -9.80 -10.58
N LEU A 267 6.68 -9.02 -9.58
CA LEU A 267 5.97 -8.86 -8.31
C LEU A 267 4.61 -8.17 -8.50
N ALA A 268 4.52 -7.15 -9.33
CA ALA A 268 3.25 -6.49 -9.64
C ALA A 268 2.28 -7.43 -10.38
N VAL A 269 2.79 -8.23 -11.33
CA VAL A 269 2.00 -9.28 -12.03
C VAL A 269 1.56 -10.36 -11.03
N PHE A 270 2.44 -10.79 -10.14
CA PHE A 270 2.09 -11.74 -9.07
C PHE A 270 1.01 -11.18 -8.15
N ALA A 271 1.10 -9.90 -7.77
CA ALA A 271 0.08 -9.22 -6.97
C ALA A 271 -1.26 -9.16 -7.73
N ALA A 272 -1.25 -8.89 -9.05
CA ALA A 272 -2.44 -8.91 -9.89
C ALA A 272 -3.09 -10.30 -9.93
N TYR A 273 -2.28 -11.35 -10.07
CA TYR A 273 -2.75 -12.74 -10.05
C TYR A 273 -3.42 -13.11 -8.72
N CYS A 274 -2.79 -12.78 -7.59
CA CYS A 274 -3.37 -13.00 -6.27
C CYS A 274 -4.65 -12.19 -6.05
N ALA A 275 -4.67 -10.92 -6.46
CA ALA A 275 -5.82 -10.04 -6.37
C ALA A 275 -7.02 -10.55 -7.21
N PHE A 276 -6.74 -11.14 -8.37
CA PHE A 276 -7.74 -11.78 -9.20
C PHE A 276 -8.36 -12.99 -8.48
N GLY A 277 -7.54 -13.84 -7.86
CA GLY A 277 -8.00 -14.95 -7.03
C GLY A 277 -8.89 -14.52 -5.85
N LEU A 278 -8.62 -13.34 -5.28
CA LEU A 278 -9.44 -12.72 -4.24
C LEU A 278 -10.71 -12.02 -4.75
N ARG A 279 -10.94 -12.02 -6.06
CA ARG A 279 -12.06 -11.31 -6.73
C ARG A 279 -12.09 -9.80 -6.45
N SER A 280 -10.92 -9.19 -6.25
CA SER A 280 -10.78 -7.75 -5.97
C SER A 280 -10.34 -7.01 -7.24
N PHE A 281 -11.29 -6.64 -8.10
CA PHE A 281 -10.99 -5.98 -9.38
C PHE A 281 -10.26 -4.64 -9.23
N GLY A 282 -10.59 -3.86 -8.19
CA GLY A 282 -9.86 -2.61 -7.92
C GLY A 282 -8.37 -2.85 -7.64
N LEU A 283 -8.06 -3.88 -6.84
CA LEU A 283 -6.68 -4.25 -6.55
C LEU A 283 -5.95 -4.80 -7.78
N VAL A 284 -6.64 -5.56 -8.63
CA VAL A 284 -6.11 -5.99 -9.95
C VAL A 284 -5.75 -4.77 -10.79
N GLY A 285 -6.65 -3.76 -10.88
CA GLY A 285 -6.39 -2.54 -11.63
C GLY A 285 -5.16 -1.78 -11.14
N VAL A 286 -5.01 -1.63 -9.81
CA VAL A 286 -3.83 -0.99 -9.20
C VAL A 286 -2.55 -1.78 -9.51
N ALA A 287 -2.57 -3.09 -9.40
CA ALA A 287 -1.40 -3.94 -9.64
C ALA A 287 -1.00 -3.93 -11.13
N VAL A 288 -1.96 -3.94 -12.05
CA VAL A 288 -1.70 -3.81 -13.50
C VAL A 288 -1.13 -2.42 -13.81
N PHE A 289 -1.71 -1.36 -13.25
CA PHE A 289 -1.17 0.00 -13.41
C PHE A 289 0.27 0.09 -12.89
N ALA A 290 0.56 -0.49 -11.72
CA ALA A 290 1.91 -0.54 -11.18
C ALA A 290 2.87 -1.30 -12.11
N ALA A 291 2.46 -2.43 -12.68
CA ALA A 291 3.25 -3.18 -13.66
C ALA A 291 3.56 -2.34 -14.90
N LEU A 292 2.60 -1.57 -15.41
CA LEU A 292 2.80 -0.65 -16.53
C LEU A 292 3.77 0.49 -16.19
N VAL A 293 3.68 1.05 -14.98
CA VAL A 293 4.62 2.08 -14.51
C VAL A 293 6.04 1.51 -14.39
N HIS A 294 6.20 0.31 -13.82
CA HIS A 294 7.50 -0.37 -13.76
C HIS A 294 8.08 -0.65 -15.16
N LEU A 295 7.21 -1.05 -16.09
CA LEU A 295 7.60 -1.30 -17.47
C LEU A 295 8.03 -0.01 -18.19
N ALA A 296 7.27 1.06 -18.04
CA ALA A 296 7.62 2.37 -18.57
C ALA A 296 8.96 2.86 -18.00
N ARG A 297 9.12 2.72 -16.67
CA ARG A 297 10.38 3.04 -16.00
C ARG A 297 11.54 2.24 -16.57
N PHE A 298 11.41 0.92 -16.69
CA PHE A 298 12.41 0.08 -17.33
C PHE A 298 12.75 0.58 -18.73
N TYR A 299 11.75 0.91 -19.54
CA TYR A 299 11.96 1.41 -20.89
C TYR A 299 12.73 2.73 -20.93
N TYR A 300 12.42 3.70 -20.07
CA TYR A 300 13.02 5.03 -20.12
C TYR A 300 14.38 5.12 -19.41
N LEU A 301 14.58 4.39 -18.34
CA LEU A 301 15.79 4.47 -17.53
C LEU A 301 16.95 3.65 -18.07
N TYR A 302 16.68 2.65 -18.90
CA TYR A 302 17.74 1.83 -19.46
C TYR A 302 18.35 2.47 -20.71
N GLY A 303 19.63 2.81 -20.63
CA GLY A 303 20.45 3.30 -21.75
C GLY A 303 20.75 2.26 -22.83
N THR A 304 19.92 1.23 -22.99
CA THR A 304 20.08 0.19 -24.02
C THR A 304 19.59 0.67 -25.38
N THR A 305 20.05 0.00 -26.45
CA THR A 305 19.61 0.30 -27.81
C THR A 305 18.11 0.06 -27.98
N LEU A 306 17.48 0.81 -28.87
CA LEU A 306 16.04 0.69 -29.18
C LEU A 306 15.65 -0.74 -29.57
N LEU A 307 16.54 -1.48 -30.23
CA LEU A 307 16.30 -2.86 -30.62
C LEU A 307 16.13 -3.79 -29.42
N TRP A 308 17.00 -3.68 -28.42
CA TRP A 308 16.88 -4.45 -27.18
C TRP A 308 15.61 -4.07 -26.39
N LYS A 309 15.29 -2.78 -26.34
CA LYS A 309 14.05 -2.32 -25.68
C LYS A 309 12.81 -2.89 -26.35
N SER A 310 12.76 -2.87 -27.70
CA SER A 310 11.62 -3.43 -28.45
C SER A 310 11.49 -4.94 -28.27
N LEU A 311 12.61 -5.67 -28.23
CA LEU A 311 12.61 -7.12 -28.02
C LEU A 311 12.09 -7.47 -26.62
N ILE A 312 12.54 -6.77 -25.59
CA ILE A 312 12.06 -6.98 -24.21
C ILE A 312 10.57 -6.66 -24.10
N MET A 313 10.12 -5.54 -24.71
CA MET A 313 8.71 -5.16 -24.72
C MET A 313 7.85 -6.23 -25.44
N LEU A 314 8.35 -6.80 -26.53
CA LEU A 314 7.67 -7.91 -27.22
C LEU A 314 7.53 -9.12 -26.29
N VAL A 315 8.61 -9.55 -25.64
CA VAL A 315 8.61 -10.69 -24.72
C VAL A 315 7.63 -10.45 -23.55
N VAL A 316 7.68 -9.26 -22.95
CA VAL A 316 6.75 -8.90 -21.85
C VAL A 316 5.30 -8.86 -22.36
N GLY A 317 5.05 -8.28 -23.54
CA GLY A 317 3.72 -8.26 -24.15
C GLY A 317 3.16 -9.67 -24.40
N VAL A 318 3.97 -10.57 -24.95
CA VAL A 318 3.59 -11.99 -25.14
C VAL A 318 3.33 -12.67 -23.80
N ALA A 319 4.17 -12.45 -22.78
CA ALA A 319 3.98 -13.03 -21.45
C ALA A 319 2.69 -12.54 -20.77
N LEU A 320 2.39 -11.24 -20.88
CA LEU A 320 1.13 -10.67 -20.35
C LEU A 320 -0.10 -11.22 -21.10
N PHE A 321 0.00 -11.36 -22.42
CA PHE A 321 -1.07 -11.96 -23.23
C PHE A 321 -1.31 -13.42 -22.83
N ALA A 322 -0.25 -14.21 -22.70
CA ALA A 322 -0.35 -15.60 -22.26
C ALA A 322 -0.94 -15.72 -20.83
N ALA A 323 -0.53 -14.83 -19.91
CA ALA A 323 -1.10 -14.78 -18.57
C ALA A 323 -2.60 -14.42 -18.59
N ALA A 324 -3.01 -13.45 -19.40
CA ALA A 324 -4.41 -13.08 -19.57
C ALA A 324 -5.25 -14.24 -20.15
N ALA A 325 -4.72 -14.93 -21.15
CA ALA A 325 -5.37 -16.11 -21.76
C ALA A 325 -5.53 -17.24 -20.73
N ALA A 326 -4.49 -17.51 -19.93
CA ALA A 326 -4.55 -18.52 -18.86
C ALA A 326 -5.58 -18.16 -17.78
N LEU A 327 -5.69 -16.88 -17.39
CA LEU A 327 -6.71 -16.41 -16.45
C LEU A 327 -8.12 -16.53 -17.00
N GLN A 328 -8.33 -16.23 -18.29
CA GLN A 328 -9.63 -16.42 -18.96
C GLN A 328 -10.03 -17.90 -19.04
N ALA A 329 -9.07 -18.79 -19.36
CA ALA A 329 -9.33 -20.23 -19.39
C ALA A 329 -9.80 -20.73 -18.01
N ARG A 330 -9.10 -20.37 -16.94
CA ARG A 330 -9.50 -20.71 -15.57
C ARG A 330 -10.85 -20.13 -15.16
N ALA A 331 -11.14 -18.90 -15.56
CA ALA A 331 -12.43 -18.28 -15.26
C ALA A 331 -13.60 -19.02 -15.91
N ARG A 332 -13.38 -19.63 -17.10
CA ARG A 332 -14.38 -20.46 -17.81
C ARG A 332 -14.58 -21.82 -17.14
N GLU A 333 -13.53 -22.41 -16.57
CA GLU A 333 -13.62 -23.69 -15.86
C GLU A 333 -14.35 -23.57 -14.50
N THR A 334 -14.41 -22.37 -13.93
CA THR A 334 -15.05 -22.08 -12.64
C THR A 334 -16.45 -21.49 -12.74
N ALA A 335 -16.91 -21.18 -13.94
CA ALA A 335 -18.26 -20.68 -14.26
C ALA A 335 -19.18 -21.81 -14.72
#